data_df72b53bb6b47ff89955117ae06306dc
#
_entry.id   df72b53bb6b47ff89955117ae06306dc
#
_cell.length_a   1.000
_cell.length_b   1.000
_cell.length_c   1.000
_cell.angle_alpha   90.00
_cell.angle_beta   90.00
_cell.angle_gamma   90.00
#
_symmetry.space_group_name_H-M   'P 1'
#
loop_
_entity.id
_entity.type
_entity.pdbx_description
1 polymer ?
#
loop_
_entity_poly.entity_id
_entity_poly.type
_entity_poly.pdbx_seq_one_letter_code
_entity_poly.pdbx_strand_id
1 'polypeptide(L)'
;DHHLIFEGMNEPRMVGLTNEWWYLSGDKLCEESVATINQLNKLIVTAIRETGGNNKKRFILVTGHAASFDYTINSKFEIPADPENPNEKRLLVSVHMYAPYTFVMHPDMSINKFTPEFRNELYQNFKQLYLKFIKNGYHVVIG
;
A
#
# COMPACT_ATOMS: atom_id res chain seq x y z
N ASP A 1 12.43 18.21 11.84
CA ASP A 1 11.93 17.28 12.84
C ASP A 1 12.06 15.84 12.32
N HIS A 2 12.73 14.97 13.05
CA HIS A 2 12.98 13.58 12.69
C HIS A 2 11.80 12.62 13.04
N HIS A 3 10.80 13.12 13.75
CA HIS A 3 9.61 12.36 14.12
C HIS A 3 8.51 12.36 13.04
N LEU A 4 8.67 13.17 11.98
CA LEU A 4 7.71 13.19 10.88
C LEU A 4 7.94 12.01 9.93
N ILE A 5 6.86 11.37 9.53
CA ILE A 5 6.82 10.37 8.45
C ILE A 5 6.16 11.05 7.25
N PHE A 6 6.71 10.88 6.06
CA PHE A 6 6.14 11.44 4.85
C PHE A 6 5.37 10.37 4.08
N GLU A 7 4.21 10.74 3.57
CA GLU A 7 3.45 9.97 2.60
C GLU A 7 3.29 10.82 1.34
N GLY A 8 3.79 10.31 0.22
CA GLY A 8 3.84 11.09 -1.02
C GLY A 8 2.55 11.07 -1.81
N MET A 9 1.74 10.03 -1.64
CA MET A 9 0.46 9.84 -2.34
C MET A 9 -0.51 9.16 -1.39
N ASN A 10 -1.76 9.64 -1.37
CA ASN A 10 -2.81 9.00 -0.57
C ASN A 10 -3.39 7.77 -1.29
N GLU A 11 -4.25 7.96 -2.27
CA GLU A 11 -4.93 6.91 -3.04
C GLU A 11 -4.83 7.18 -4.55
N PRO A 12 -3.62 7.10 -5.15
CA PRO A 12 -3.45 7.34 -6.57
C PRO A 12 -4.15 6.25 -7.38
N ARG A 13 -5.04 6.63 -8.31
CA ARG A 13 -5.90 5.67 -8.99
C ARG A 13 -6.40 6.16 -10.36
N MET A 14 -6.96 5.23 -11.10
CA MET A 14 -7.58 5.46 -12.41
C MET A 14 -9.05 5.91 -12.22
N VAL A 15 -9.26 7.18 -11.88
CA VAL A 15 -10.59 7.72 -11.57
C VAL A 15 -11.58 7.50 -12.70
N GLY A 16 -12.74 6.92 -12.39
CA GLY A 16 -13.84 6.71 -13.31
C GLY A 16 -13.72 5.48 -14.21
N LEU A 17 -12.69 4.66 -14.04
CA LEU A 17 -12.56 3.39 -14.74
C LEU A 17 -13.12 2.22 -13.91
N THR A 18 -13.50 1.14 -14.58
CA THR A 18 -14.13 -0.04 -13.95
C THR A 18 -13.26 -0.61 -12.81
N ASN A 19 -11.93 -0.62 -13.01
CA ASN A 19 -10.98 -1.18 -12.07
C ASN A 19 -10.33 -0.10 -11.18
N GLU A 20 -11.05 0.97 -10.90
CA GLU A 20 -10.55 2.07 -10.06
C GLU A 20 -10.09 1.58 -8.67
N TRP A 21 -10.81 0.64 -8.08
CA TRP A 21 -10.59 0.17 -6.71
C TRP A 21 -10.14 -1.30 -6.60
N TRP A 22 -10.34 -2.11 -7.65
CA TRP A 22 -10.16 -3.56 -7.61
C TRP A 22 -9.10 -4.00 -8.61
N TYR A 23 -8.14 -4.80 -8.16
CA TYR A 23 -7.14 -5.38 -9.05
C TYR A 23 -7.75 -6.53 -9.87
N LEU A 24 -7.58 -6.46 -11.19
CA LEU A 24 -7.90 -7.54 -12.10
C LEU A 24 -6.62 -8.03 -12.77
N SER A 25 -6.23 -9.27 -12.44
CA SER A 25 -5.02 -9.88 -13.00
C SER A 25 -5.13 -10.03 -14.52
N GLY A 26 -4.08 -9.61 -15.25
CA GLY A 26 -4.04 -9.64 -16.71
C GLY A 26 -4.76 -8.47 -17.39
N ASP A 27 -5.42 -7.59 -16.65
CA ASP A 27 -5.96 -6.35 -17.20
C ASP A 27 -4.81 -5.36 -17.48
N LYS A 28 -4.72 -4.90 -18.73
CA LYS A 28 -3.64 -4.05 -19.20
C LYS A 28 -3.60 -2.70 -18.46
N LEU A 29 -4.75 -2.10 -18.20
CA LEU A 29 -4.83 -0.82 -17.50
C LEU A 29 -4.43 -0.96 -16.03
N CYS A 30 -4.79 -2.06 -15.38
CA CYS A 30 -4.32 -2.36 -14.02
C CYS A 30 -2.79 -2.48 -13.97
N GLU A 31 -2.19 -3.21 -14.92
CA GLU A 31 -0.73 -3.37 -14.98
C GLU A 31 -0.01 -2.05 -15.28
N GLU A 32 -0.52 -1.25 -16.22
CA GLU A 32 0.01 0.09 -16.52
C GLU A 32 -0.08 1.05 -15.33
N SER A 33 -1.19 1.01 -14.60
CA SER A 33 -1.38 1.81 -13.39
C SER A 33 -0.36 1.42 -12.31
N VAL A 34 -0.17 0.14 -12.07
CA VAL A 34 0.83 -0.36 -11.11
C VAL A 34 2.23 0.09 -11.50
N ALA A 35 2.60 -0.04 -12.78
CA ALA A 35 3.91 0.41 -13.27
C ALA A 35 4.10 1.92 -13.07
N THR A 36 3.09 2.72 -13.35
CA THR A 36 3.11 4.18 -13.14
C THR A 36 3.28 4.52 -11.65
N ILE A 37 2.54 3.88 -10.76
CA ILE A 37 2.64 4.11 -9.31
C ILE A 37 4.01 3.70 -8.78
N ASN A 38 4.58 2.58 -9.25
CA ASN A 38 5.95 2.20 -8.89
C ASN A 38 6.97 3.29 -9.29
N GLN A 39 6.84 3.88 -10.48
CA GLN A 39 7.68 4.98 -10.92
C GLN A 39 7.49 6.24 -10.07
N LEU A 40 6.25 6.61 -9.76
CA LEU A 40 5.95 7.75 -8.90
C LEU A 40 6.53 7.57 -7.49
N ASN A 41 6.37 6.41 -6.88
CA ASN A 41 6.99 6.09 -5.59
C ASN A 41 8.51 6.28 -5.63
N LYS A 42 9.18 5.79 -6.69
CA LYS A 42 10.61 5.97 -6.86
C LYS A 42 11.00 7.45 -6.95
N LEU A 43 10.30 8.23 -7.75
CA LEU A 43 10.57 9.66 -7.90
C LEU A 43 10.39 10.43 -6.60
N ILE A 44 9.31 10.14 -5.85
CA ILE A 44 9.02 10.75 -4.56
C ILE A 44 10.11 10.44 -3.54
N VAL A 45 10.48 9.16 -3.41
CA VAL A 45 11.55 8.75 -2.48
C VAL A 45 12.86 9.45 -2.85
N THR A 46 13.24 9.46 -4.12
CA THR A 46 14.45 10.13 -4.61
C THR A 46 14.42 11.62 -4.25
N ALA A 47 13.34 12.33 -4.61
CA ALA A 47 13.21 13.75 -4.35
C ALA A 47 13.31 14.08 -2.84
N ILE A 48 12.69 13.28 -1.97
CA ILE A 48 12.78 13.46 -0.52
C ILE A 48 14.21 13.25 -0.04
N ARG A 49 14.91 12.19 -0.48
CA ARG A 49 16.30 11.90 -0.09
C ARG A 49 17.27 13.01 -0.52
N GLU A 50 17.10 13.55 -1.72
CA GLU A 50 17.92 14.63 -2.28
C GLU A 50 17.84 15.94 -1.48
N THR A 51 16.77 16.18 -0.74
CA THR A 51 16.69 17.36 0.15
C THR A 51 17.68 17.30 1.31
N GLY A 52 18.27 16.16 1.58
CA GLY A 52 19.32 16.00 2.59
C GLY A 52 18.86 16.10 4.05
N GLY A 53 19.80 16.36 4.94
CA GLY A 53 19.52 16.51 6.37
C GLY A 53 18.80 15.29 6.96
N ASN A 54 17.77 15.53 7.77
CA ASN A 54 16.95 14.48 8.39
C ASN A 54 16.19 13.63 7.36
N ASN A 55 15.97 14.15 6.15
CA ASN A 55 15.25 13.45 5.10
C ASN A 55 16.03 12.26 4.52
N LYS A 56 17.34 12.23 4.69
CA LYS A 56 18.17 11.06 4.33
C LYS A 56 17.75 9.80 5.08
N LYS A 57 17.32 9.93 6.35
CA LYS A 57 16.93 8.80 7.22
C LYS A 57 15.45 8.80 7.60
N ARG A 58 14.66 9.70 7.05
CA ARG A 58 13.23 9.78 7.34
C ARG A 58 12.50 8.53 6.87
N PHE A 59 11.53 8.08 7.65
CA PHE A 59 10.58 7.09 7.18
C PHE A 59 9.66 7.70 6.13
N ILE A 60 9.43 6.95 5.03
CA ILE A 60 8.57 7.36 3.92
C ILE A 60 7.58 6.24 3.66
N LEU A 61 6.30 6.58 3.59
CA LEU A 61 5.23 5.69 3.17
C LEU A 61 5.17 5.64 1.63
N VAL A 62 5.15 4.44 1.10
CA VAL A 62 4.93 4.15 -0.32
C VAL A 62 3.67 3.31 -0.46
N THR A 63 2.89 3.56 -1.49
CA THR A 63 1.59 2.93 -1.65
C THR A 63 1.40 2.31 -3.02
N GLY A 64 0.54 1.29 -3.11
CA GLY A 64 0.07 0.74 -4.38
C GLY A 64 -1.07 1.58 -4.97
N HIS A 65 -1.63 1.12 -6.10
CA HIS A 65 -2.80 1.74 -6.71
C HIS A 65 -3.95 1.80 -5.70
N ALA A 66 -4.59 2.96 -5.56
CA ALA A 66 -5.66 3.26 -4.61
C ALA A 66 -5.30 2.97 -3.13
N ALA A 67 -4.02 2.81 -2.79
CA ALA A 67 -3.55 2.21 -1.54
C ALA A 67 -4.26 0.87 -1.21
N SER A 68 -4.89 0.25 -2.19
CA SER A 68 -5.76 -0.90 -1.98
C SER A 68 -4.96 -2.15 -1.64
N PHE A 69 -5.53 -2.98 -0.76
CA PHE A 69 -4.98 -4.27 -0.40
C PHE A 69 -4.79 -5.15 -1.65
N ASP A 70 -5.80 -5.25 -2.52
CA ASP A 70 -5.77 -6.11 -3.72
C ASP A 70 -4.64 -5.76 -4.67
N TYR A 71 -4.47 -4.48 -5.01
CA TYR A 71 -3.35 -4.03 -5.85
C TYR A 71 -2.02 -4.26 -5.15
N THR A 72 -1.92 -3.96 -3.87
CA THR A 72 -0.67 -4.09 -3.11
C THR A 72 -0.21 -5.54 -3.00
N ILE A 73 -1.13 -6.49 -2.86
CA ILE A 73 -0.81 -7.92 -2.72
C ILE A 73 -0.72 -8.65 -4.05
N ASN A 74 -1.69 -8.44 -4.96
CA ASN A 74 -1.90 -9.30 -6.12
C ASN A 74 -1.20 -8.79 -7.39
N SER A 75 -0.77 -7.53 -7.41
CA SER A 75 -0.08 -6.94 -8.55
C SER A 75 1.44 -7.00 -8.44
N LYS A 76 2.12 -6.44 -9.47
CA LYS A 76 3.56 -6.18 -9.49
C LYS A 76 3.94 -4.89 -8.74
N PHE A 77 3.23 -4.56 -7.65
CA PHE A 77 3.64 -3.48 -6.78
C PHE A 77 5.02 -3.77 -6.18
N GLU A 78 5.92 -2.80 -6.29
CA GLU A 78 7.30 -2.88 -5.82
C GLU A 78 7.62 -1.71 -4.89
N ILE A 79 8.32 -2.02 -3.80
CA ILE A 79 8.92 -1.00 -2.96
C ILE A 79 10.18 -0.50 -3.67
N PRO A 80 10.34 0.80 -3.95
CA PRO A 80 11.52 1.30 -4.65
C PRO A 80 12.81 1.07 -3.86
N ALA A 81 13.95 1.08 -4.55
CA ALA A 81 15.24 1.10 -3.89
C ALA A 81 15.42 2.41 -3.10
N ASP A 82 16.07 2.32 -1.94
CA ASP A 82 16.44 3.47 -1.11
C ASP A 82 17.98 3.49 -0.95
N PRO A 83 18.71 4.11 -1.90
CA PRO A 83 20.19 4.11 -1.89
C PRO A 83 20.82 4.78 -0.66
N GLU A 84 20.12 5.73 -0.02
CA GLU A 84 20.58 6.37 1.21
C GLU A 84 20.50 5.43 2.44
N ASN A 85 19.67 4.37 2.36
CA ASN A 85 19.46 3.43 3.45
C ASN A 85 19.55 1.96 2.98
N PRO A 86 20.67 1.51 2.39
CA PRO A 86 20.75 0.19 1.77
C PRO A 86 20.62 -0.96 2.78
N ASN A 87 21.01 -0.73 4.03
CA ASN A 87 21.00 -1.72 5.10
C ASN A 87 19.84 -1.54 6.10
N GLU A 88 19.05 -0.47 5.97
CA GLU A 88 17.95 -0.15 6.86
C GLU A 88 16.65 -0.02 6.06
N LYS A 89 15.57 -0.64 6.54
CA LYS A 89 14.26 -0.51 5.89
C LYS A 89 13.56 0.75 6.37
N ARG A 90 13.79 1.88 5.65
CA ARG A 90 13.18 3.19 5.93
C ARG A 90 11.95 3.49 5.08
N LEU A 91 11.57 2.56 4.19
CA LEU A 91 10.33 2.64 3.44
C LEU A 91 9.28 1.75 4.10
N LEU A 92 8.10 2.30 4.31
CA LEU A 92 6.94 1.64 4.89
C LEU A 92 5.88 1.46 3.79
N VAL A 93 5.15 0.37 3.80
CA VAL A 93 4.05 0.14 2.86
C VAL A 93 2.75 0.66 3.48
N SER A 94 2.10 1.62 2.83
CA SER A 94 0.78 2.13 3.22
C SER A 94 -0.30 1.31 2.51
N VAL A 95 -1.25 0.77 3.29
CA VAL A 95 -2.41 0.03 2.79
C VAL A 95 -3.66 0.54 3.49
N HIS A 96 -4.62 1.04 2.72
CA HIS A 96 -5.96 1.35 3.22
C HIS A 96 -6.81 0.09 3.10
N MET A 97 -7.23 -0.45 4.23
CA MET A 97 -7.88 -1.75 4.26
C MET A 97 -9.25 -1.69 4.90
N TYR A 98 -10.28 -1.54 4.07
CA TYR A 98 -11.68 -1.59 4.48
C TYR A 98 -12.21 -3.04 4.44
N ALA A 99 -11.61 -3.91 5.26
CA ALA A 99 -11.93 -5.33 5.28
C ALA A 99 -12.43 -5.79 6.67
N PRO A 100 -13.37 -6.73 6.74
CA PRO A 100 -14.13 -7.31 5.63
C PRO A 100 -15.07 -6.28 5.00
N TYR A 101 -15.05 -6.13 3.68
CA TYR A 101 -15.78 -5.07 2.99
C TYR A 101 -17.29 -5.07 3.30
N THR A 102 -17.90 -6.25 3.29
CA THR A 102 -19.34 -6.41 3.57
C THR A 102 -19.73 -6.03 5.01
N PHE A 103 -18.80 -6.08 5.96
CA PHE A 103 -19.04 -5.65 7.33
C PHE A 103 -18.75 -4.16 7.53
N VAL A 104 -17.70 -3.63 6.87
CA VAL A 104 -17.19 -2.28 7.14
C VAL A 104 -17.81 -1.22 6.21
N MET A 105 -18.02 -1.55 4.94
CA MET A 105 -18.34 -0.61 3.87
C MET A 105 -19.66 -0.93 3.13
N HIS A 106 -20.24 -2.11 3.31
CA HIS A 106 -21.47 -2.45 2.61
C HIS A 106 -22.64 -1.64 3.15
N PRO A 107 -23.49 -1.06 2.28
CA PRO A 107 -24.60 -0.21 2.71
C PRO A 107 -25.73 -0.97 3.40
N ASP A 108 -25.73 -2.30 3.38
CA ASP A 108 -26.72 -3.13 4.06
C ASP A 108 -26.48 -3.13 5.57
N MET A 109 -27.22 -2.30 6.28
CA MET A 109 -27.16 -2.17 7.73
C MET A 109 -27.62 -3.42 8.50
N SER A 110 -28.12 -4.47 7.82
CA SER A 110 -28.45 -5.75 8.45
C SER A 110 -27.21 -6.53 8.91
N ILE A 111 -26.06 -6.28 8.29
CA ILE A 111 -24.78 -6.90 8.65
C ILE A 111 -24.14 -6.12 9.81
N ASN A 112 -24.54 -6.46 11.03
CA ASN A 112 -24.13 -5.76 12.25
C ASN A 112 -23.38 -6.62 13.27
N LYS A 113 -23.01 -7.84 12.88
CA LYS A 113 -22.24 -8.76 13.72
C LYS A 113 -20.96 -9.20 13.03
N PHE A 114 -19.85 -9.13 13.74
CA PHE A 114 -18.58 -9.65 13.27
C PHE A 114 -18.52 -11.16 13.46
N THR A 115 -18.54 -11.90 12.35
CA THR A 115 -18.64 -13.37 12.34
C THR A 115 -17.27 -14.06 12.33
N PRO A 116 -17.19 -15.38 12.59
CA PRO A 116 -15.97 -16.16 12.42
C PRO A 116 -15.40 -16.10 11.00
N GLU A 117 -16.24 -16.00 9.97
CA GLU A 117 -15.85 -15.88 8.55
C GLU A 117 -15.12 -14.55 8.33
N PHE A 118 -15.64 -13.44 8.84
CA PHE A 118 -14.99 -12.14 8.79
C PHE A 118 -13.64 -12.14 9.51
N ARG A 119 -13.56 -12.82 10.67
CA ARG A 119 -12.28 -13.01 11.37
C ARG A 119 -11.27 -13.76 10.51
N ASN A 120 -11.70 -14.83 9.86
CA ASN A 120 -10.84 -15.61 8.99
C ASN A 120 -10.37 -14.80 7.78
N GLU A 121 -11.25 -14.00 7.16
CA GLU A 121 -10.88 -13.08 6.07
C GLU A 121 -9.78 -12.12 6.51
N LEU A 122 -9.95 -11.42 7.63
CA LEU A 122 -8.92 -10.54 8.19
C LEU A 122 -7.60 -11.30 8.45
N TYR A 123 -7.67 -12.47 9.05
CA TYR A 123 -6.48 -13.28 9.30
C TYR A 123 -5.72 -13.60 8.01
N GLN A 124 -6.43 -13.99 6.94
CA GLN A 124 -5.80 -14.28 5.65
C GLN A 124 -5.19 -13.01 5.02
N ASN A 125 -5.86 -11.87 5.12
CA ASN A 125 -5.36 -10.59 4.62
C ASN A 125 -4.06 -10.19 5.34
N PHE A 126 -4.05 -10.21 6.66
CA PHE A 126 -2.83 -9.91 7.44
C PHE A 126 -1.72 -10.93 7.18
N LYS A 127 -2.04 -12.20 7.01
CA LYS A 127 -1.07 -13.23 6.65
C LYS A 127 -0.40 -12.94 5.30
N GLN A 128 -1.14 -12.47 4.30
CA GLN A 128 -0.58 -12.10 3.01
C GLN A 128 0.35 -10.89 3.13
N LEU A 129 -0.03 -9.84 3.86
CA LEU A 129 0.82 -8.68 4.15
C LEU A 129 2.10 -9.11 4.88
N TYR A 130 1.97 -9.99 5.88
CA TYR A 130 3.11 -10.55 6.59
C TYR A 130 4.08 -11.26 5.65
N LEU A 131 3.59 -12.16 4.80
CA LEU A 131 4.42 -12.96 3.90
C LEU A 131 5.10 -12.12 2.82
N LYS A 132 4.38 -11.13 2.27
CA LYS A 132 4.92 -10.29 1.19
C LYS A 132 5.91 -9.23 1.70
N PHE A 133 5.66 -8.62 2.85
CA PHE A 133 6.41 -7.46 3.32
C PHE A 133 7.12 -7.68 4.65
N ILE A 134 6.40 -8.02 5.71
CA ILE A 134 6.95 -8.03 7.08
C ILE A 134 8.02 -9.10 7.23
N LYS A 135 7.80 -10.29 6.70
CA LYS A 135 8.79 -11.38 6.68
C LYS A 135 10.08 -10.98 5.96
N ASN A 136 10.02 -10.03 5.04
CA ASN A 136 11.15 -9.49 4.28
C ASN A 136 11.73 -8.21 4.91
N GLY A 137 11.37 -7.91 6.15
CA GLY A 137 11.91 -6.80 6.94
C GLY A 137 11.27 -5.44 6.67
N TYR A 138 10.22 -5.35 5.86
CA TYR A 138 9.48 -4.11 5.66
C TYR A 138 8.35 -3.98 6.69
N HIS A 139 7.99 -2.74 7.01
CA HIS A 139 6.84 -2.44 7.86
C HIS A 139 5.62 -2.11 7.00
N VAL A 140 4.44 -2.43 7.49
CA VAL A 140 3.16 -2.10 6.87
C VAL A 140 2.37 -1.22 7.81
N VAL A 141 1.81 -0.14 7.29
CA VAL A 141 0.89 0.75 7.98
C VAL A 141 -0.50 0.54 7.38
N ILE A 142 -1.47 0.27 8.23
CA ILE A 142 -2.87 0.18 7.85
C ILE A 142 -3.52 1.53 8.14
N GLY A 143 -4.07 2.16 7.07
CA GLY A 143 -4.78 3.43 7.10
C GLY A 143 -6.28 3.29 6.84
#